data_8f479a8cd170dab31a51ddeebfb66469
#
_entry.id   8f479a8cd170dab31a51ddeebfb66469
#
_cell.length_a   1.000
_cell.length_b   1.000
_cell.length_c   1.000
_cell.angle_alpha   90.00
_cell.angle_beta   90.00
_cell.angle_gamma   90.00
#
_symmetry.space_group_name_H-M   'P 1'
#
loop_
_entity.id
_entity.type
_entity.pdbx_description
1 polymer ?
#
loop_
_entity_poly.entity_id
_entity_poly.type
_entity_poly.pdbx_seq_one_letter_code
_entity_poly.pdbx_strand_id
1 'polypeptide(L)'
;MYEICYISIPLYNTSTYAFADDDQKAEMLKLAQAAADSVNAAGGETVSDQVSALHEAAQNTLPDIYAVLDGETSDDSASVQTELLTESDVASAFTQDGAADALRSLSYGEAAAVQINSHTLLLMVRVDPLSVSSLDDLRSQILSDMKGGELDDALAAGGAELAHDLDSSAINRLPAKKIVNNSANS
;
A
#
# COMPACT_ATOMS: atom_id res chain seq x y z
N MET A 1 -5.70 -0.15 11.86
CA MET A 1 -4.36 -0.14 11.26
C MET A 1 -3.92 -1.56 10.96
N TYR A 2 -3.20 -1.78 9.88
CA TYR A 2 -2.78 -3.10 9.40
C TYR A 2 -1.28 -3.02 9.06
N GLU A 3 -0.45 -3.75 9.80
CA GLU A 3 0.96 -3.93 9.44
C GLU A 3 1.06 -5.14 8.52
N ILE A 4 1.68 -4.96 7.35
CA ILE A 4 1.89 -6.02 6.38
C ILE A 4 3.35 -6.09 5.94
N CYS A 5 3.86 -7.30 5.78
CA CYS A 5 5.07 -7.58 5.03
C CYS A 5 4.64 -8.13 3.67
N TYR A 6 5.10 -7.56 2.57
CA TYR A 6 4.59 -7.91 1.25
C TYR A 6 5.63 -7.84 0.14
N ILE A 7 5.31 -8.52 -0.95
CA ILE A 7 5.98 -8.44 -2.23
C ILE A 7 4.96 -7.98 -3.26
N SER A 8 5.29 -6.95 -4.01
CA SER A 8 4.44 -6.39 -5.05
C SER A 8 4.73 -7.07 -6.38
N ILE A 9 3.70 -7.61 -7.01
CA ILE A 9 3.77 -8.33 -8.29
C ILE A 9 2.98 -7.52 -9.32
N PRO A 10 3.63 -6.95 -10.34
CA PRO A 10 2.96 -6.21 -11.39
C PRO A 10 2.13 -7.15 -12.27
N LEU A 11 0.88 -6.76 -12.56
CA LEU A 11 -0.01 -7.45 -13.50
C LEU A 11 0.19 -6.95 -14.94
N TYR A 12 1.44 -6.70 -15.30
CA TYR A 12 1.88 -6.31 -16.62
C TYR A 12 3.34 -6.74 -16.84
N ASN A 13 3.71 -6.99 -18.08
CA ASN A 13 5.09 -7.28 -18.45
C ASN A 13 5.94 -5.99 -18.29
N THR A 14 6.97 -6.01 -17.46
CA THR A 14 7.77 -4.82 -17.10
C THR A 14 8.64 -4.32 -18.26
N SER A 15 8.91 -5.16 -19.26
CA SER A 15 9.72 -4.80 -20.43
C SER A 15 8.87 -4.21 -21.57
N THR A 16 7.69 -4.78 -21.80
CA THR A 16 6.80 -4.38 -22.92
C THR A 16 5.65 -3.48 -22.49
N TYR A 17 5.39 -3.36 -21.16
CA TYR A 17 4.23 -2.68 -20.57
C TYR A 17 2.88 -3.24 -21.02
N ALA A 18 2.85 -4.45 -21.55
CA ALA A 18 1.61 -5.14 -21.90
C ALA A 18 0.92 -5.63 -20.61
N PHE A 19 -0.34 -5.26 -20.43
CA PHE A 19 -1.13 -5.69 -19.28
C PHE A 19 -1.57 -7.15 -19.42
N ALA A 20 -1.64 -7.84 -18.29
CA ALA A 20 -2.24 -9.15 -18.19
C ALA A 20 -3.72 -9.12 -18.59
N ASP A 21 -4.16 -10.07 -19.40
CA ASP A 21 -5.58 -10.35 -19.58
C ASP A 21 -6.18 -11.06 -18.35
N ASP A 22 -7.49 -11.33 -18.37
CA ASP A 22 -8.17 -11.89 -17.21
C ASP A 22 -7.75 -13.34 -16.91
N ASP A 23 -7.44 -14.14 -17.94
CA ASP A 23 -6.95 -15.51 -17.79
C ASP A 23 -5.54 -15.52 -17.20
N GLN A 24 -4.68 -14.64 -17.67
CA GLN A 24 -3.31 -14.45 -17.16
C GLN A 24 -3.33 -13.98 -15.70
N LYS A 25 -4.18 -12.99 -15.34
CA LYS A 25 -4.35 -12.54 -13.96
C LYS A 25 -4.82 -13.68 -13.04
N ALA A 26 -5.77 -14.48 -13.50
CA ALA A 26 -6.26 -15.62 -12.74
C ALA A 26 -5.16 -16.67 -12.49
N GLU A 27 -4.33 -16.98 -13.48
CA GLU A 27 -3.21 -17.90 -13.30
C GLU A 27 -2.11 -17.32 -12.40
N MET A 28 -1.77 -16.04 -12.55
CA MET A 28 -0.81 -15.35 -11.65
C MET A 28 -1.32 -15.35 -10.20
N LEU A 29 -2.60 -15.05 -9.97
CA LEU A 29 -3.20 -15.08 -8.64
C LEU A 29 -3.16 -16.48 -8.04
N LYS A 30 -3.46 -17.51 -8.83
CA LYS A 30 -3.42 -18.92 -8.39
C LYS A 30 -1.99 -19.34 -7.97
N LEU A 31 -0.98 -18.98 -8.75
CA LEU A 31 0.43 -19.25 -8.42
C LEU A 31 0.84 -18.49 -7.13
N ALA A 32 0.47 -17.22 -7.02
CA ALA A 32 0.75 -16.44 -5.83
C ALA A 32 0.00 -16.98 -4.58
N GLN A 33 -1.23 -17.49 -4.74
CA GLN A 33 -1.94 -18.14 -3.64
C GLN A 33 -1.24 -19.43 -3.19
N ALA A 34 -0.70 -20.23 -4.12
CA ALA A 34 0.10 -21.39 -3.75
C ALA A 34 1.38 -21.01 -2.97
N ALA A 35 1.99 -19.86 -3.30
CA ALA A 35 3.09 -19.31 -2.50
C ALA A 35 2.63 -18.90 -1.10
N ALA A 36 1.49 -18.23 -0.96
CA ALA A 36 0.91 -17.87 0.34
C ALA A 36 0.59 -19.11 1.19
N ASP A 37 0.04 -20.16 0.56
CA ASP A 37 -0.24 -21.43 1.25
C ASP A 37 1.06 -22.09 1.76
N SER A 38 2.17 -21.95 1.00
CA SER A 38 3.48 -22.43 1.42
C SER A 38 4.03 -21.65 2.63
N VAL A 39 3.84 -20.32 2.66
CA VAL A 39 4.18 -19.47 3.82
C VAL A 39 3.38 -19.90 5.05
N ASN A 40 2.06 -20.08 4.89
CA ASN A 40 1.19 -20.53 5.97
C ASN A 40 1.57 -21.92 6.49
N ALA A 41 2.00 -22.84 5.61
CA ALA A 41 2.46 -24.17 5.98
C ALA A 41 3.83 -24.17 6.70
N ALA A 42 4.73 -23.27 6.30
CA ALA A 42 6.03 -23.11 6.95
C ALA A 42 5.86 -22.59 8.38
N GLY A 43 4.85 -21.74 8.62
CA GLY A 43 4.62 -21.09 9.89
C GLY A 43 5.74 -20.10 10.24
N GLY A 44 5.64 -19.51 11.42
CA GLY A 44 6.68 -18.59 11.93
C GLY A 44 6.18 -17.93 13.21
N GLU A 45 6.94 -18.04 14.30
CA GLU A 45 6.56 -17.43 15.57
C GLU A 45 6.93 -15.95 15.62
N THR A 46 7.92 -15.54 14.80
CA THR A 46 8.41 -14.15 14.75
C THR A 46 8.17 -13.54 13.39
N VAL A 47 8.11 -12.19 13.33
CA VAL A 47 8.04 -11.45 12.05
C VAL A 47 9.23 -11.78 11.14
N SER A 48 10.43 -11.99 11.72
CA SER A 48 11.61 -12.39 10.95
C SER A 48 11.44 -13.74 10.26
N ASP A 49 10.81 -14.71 10.95
CA ASP A 49 10.53 -16.03 10.37
C ASP A 49 9.51 -15.92 9.24
N GLN A 50 8.46 -15.11 9.45
CA GLN A 50 7.40 -14.87 8.46
C GLN A 50 7.96 -14.16 7.21
N VAL A 51 8.80 -13.14 7.39
CA VAL A 51 9.49 -12.44 6.29
C VAL A 51 10.40 -13.40 5.52
N SER A 52 11.14 -14.27 6.23
CA SER A 52 12.01 -15.25 5.60
C SER A 52 11.22 -16.28 4.79
N ALA A 53 10.12 -16.79 5.34
CA ALA A 53 9.22 -17.71 4.65
C ALA A 53 8.57 -17.07 3.41
N LEU A 54 8.14 -15.78 3.53
CA LEU A 54 7.59 -15.01 2.42
C LEU A 54 8.62 -14.83 1.30
N HIS A 55 9.85 -14.46 1.65
CA HIS A 55 10.94 -14.28 0.70
C HIS A 55 11.28 -15.60 -0.04
N GLU A 56 11.40 -16.71 0.70
CA GLU A 56 11.69 -18.03 0.12
C GLU A 56 10.58 -18.50 -0.81
N ALA A 57 9.31 -18.39 -0.38
CA ALA A 57 8.17 -18.76 -1.21
C ALA A 57 8.12 -17.92 -2.50
N ALA A 58 8.41 -16.61 -2.39
CA ALA A 58 8.49 -15.73 -3.54
C ALA A 58 9.62 -16.10 -4.49
N GLN A 59 10.84 -16.32 -4.01
CA GLN A 59 11.95 -16.72 -4.86
C GLN A 59 11.64 -17.98 -5.67
N ASN A 60 10.92 -18.92 -5.09
CA ASN A 60 10.55 -20.18 -5.75
C ASN A 60 9.40 -20.00 -6.76
N THR A 61 8.52 -19.04 -6.60
CA THR A 61 7.26 -18.94 -7.36
C THR A 61 7.25 -17.77 -8.35
N LEU A 62 7.96 -16.67 -8.07
CA LEU A 62 7.97 -15.50 -8.96
C LEU A 62 8.43 -15.79 -10.39
N PRO A 63 9.43 -16.68 -10.65
CA PRO A 63 9.78 -17.03 -12.03
C PRO A 63 8.59 -17.57 -12.83
N ASP A 64 7.79 -18.45 -12.23
CA ASP A 64 6.60 -19.00 -12.87
C ASP A 64 5.50 -17.95 -13.07
N ILE A 65 5.32 -17.06 -12.08
CA ILE A 65 4.35 -15.95 -12.15
C ILE A 65 4.71 -15.00 -13.30
N TYR A 66 5.98 -14.58 -13.40
CA TYR A 66 6.40 -13.66 -14.46
C TYR A 66 6.39 -14.33 -15.85
N ALA A 67 6.66 -15.64 -15.91
CA ALA A 67 6.59 -16.41 -17.16
C ALA A 67 5.18 -16.42 -17.79
N VAL A 68 4.10 -16.23 -17.00
CA VAL A 68 2.73 -16.08 -17.52
C VAL A 68 2.62 -14.90 -18.50
N LEU A 69 3.45 -13.88 -18.32
CA LEU A 69 3.49 -12.67 -19.16
C LEU A 69 4.71 -12.60 -20.09
N ASP A 70 5.41 -13.72 -20.32
CA ASP A 70 6.71 -13.73 -21.01
C ASP A 70 7.70 -12.74 -20.39
N GLY A 71 7.62 -12.54 -19.06
CA GLY A 71 8.47 -11.63 -18.29
C GLY A 71 9.63 -12.35 -17.63
N GLU A 72 10.61 -11.57 -17.17
CA GLU A 72 11.76 -12.06 -16.42
C GLU A 72 11.75 -11.50 -15.00
N THR A 73 12.23 -12.30 -14.04
CA THR A 73 12.50 -11.84 -12.67
C THR A 73 13.85 -11.15 -12.59
N SER A 74 13.97 -10.17 -11.69
CA SER A 74 15.25 -9.61 -11.24
C SER A 74 15.55 -10.07 -9.82
N ASP A 75 16.79 -9.87 -9.37
CA ASP A 75 17.20 -10.20 -8.00
C ASP A 75 16.36 -9.45 -6.94
N ASP A 76 15.85 -8.27 -7.29
CA ASP A 76 15.01 -7.45 -6.41
C ASP A 76 13.52 -7.84 -6.44
N SER A 77 13.09 -8.70 -7.36
CA SER A 77 11.67 -9.06 -7.52
C SER A 77 11.09 -9.73 -6.26
N ALA A 78 11.90 -10.43 -5.48
CA ALA A 78 11.52 -11.08 -4.22
C ALA A 78 11.80 -10.21 -2.98
N SER A 79 12.04 -8.91 -3.14
CA SER A 79 12.30 -8.00 -2.02
C SER A 79 11.05 -7.78 -1.19
N VAL A 80 11.10 -8.15 0.08
CA VAL A 80 10.00 -7.96 1.03
C VAL A 80 10.00 -6.53 1.54
N GLN A 81 8.85 -5.88 1.43
CA GLN A 81 8.60 -4.55 1.98
C GLN A 81 7.70 -4.67 3.21
N THR A 82 7.79 -3.70 4.12
CA THR A 82 6.94 -3.62 5.31
C THR A 82 6.23 -2.27 5.31
N GLU A 83 4.93 -2.28 5.54
CA GLU A 83 4.12 -1.06 5.54
C GLU A 83 3.01 -1.15 6.58
N LEU A 84 2.81 -0.05 7.30
CA LEU A 84 1.70 0.15 8.23
C LEU A 84 0.61 0.95 7.54
N LEU A 85 -0.53 0.32 7.28
CA LEU A 85 -1.67 0.89 6.58
C LEU A 85 -2.75 1.36 7.56
N THR A 86 -3.29 2.56 7.34
CA THR A 86 -4.52 3.03 7.97
C THR A 86 -5.74 2.51 7.19
N GLU A 87 -6.95 2.67 7.73
CA GLU A 87 -8.19 2.39 6.97
C GLU A 87 -8.30 3.24 5.70
N SER A 88 -7.80 4.48 5.74
CA SER A 88 -7.78 5.37 4.57
C SER A 88 -6.84 4.86 3.48
N ASP A 89 -5.65 4.36 3.89
CA ASP A 89 -4.69 3.77 2.94
C ASP A 89 -5.25 2.50 2.30
N VAL A 90 -5.89 1.64 3.10
CA VAL A 90 -6.57 0.43 2.58
C VAL A 90 -7.67 0.81 1.60
N ALA A 91 -8.52 1.78 1.93
CA ALA A 91 -9.60 2.21 1.06
C ALA A 91 -9.10 2.81 -0.27
N SER A 92 -7.93 3.47 -0.26
CA SER A 92 -7.34 4.08 -1.46
C SER A 92 -6.51 3.13 -2.32
N ALA A 93 -5.81 2.17 -1.71
CA ALA A 93 -4.92 1.24 -2.41
C ALA A 93 -5.63 -0.05 -2.86
N PHE A 94 -6.57 -0.58 -2.04
CA PHE A 94 -7.25 -1.85 -2.26
C PHE A 94 -8.59 -1.62 -2.98
N THR A 95 -8.51 -1.17 -4.22
CA THR A 95 -9.69 -0.76 -5.02
C THR A 95 -10.36 -1.90 -5.76
N GLN A 96 -9.74 -3.09 -5.82
CA GLN A 96 -10.36 -4.30 -6.38
C GLN A 96 -11.44 -4.83 -5.43
N ASP A 97 -12.56 -5.28 -6.00
CA ASP A 97 -13.68 -5.82 -5.22
C ASP A 97 -13.20 -6.96 -4.28
N GLY A 98 -13.53 -6.84 -2.99
CA GLY A 98 -13.17 -7.80 -1.95
C GLY A 98 -11.72 -7.72 -1.45
N ALA A 99 -10.84 -6.96 -2.07
CA ALA A 99 -9.42 -6.89 -1.69
C ALA A 99 -9.22 -6.34 -0.26
N ALA A 100 -9.92 -5.27 0.09
CA ALA A 100 -9.86 -4.70 1.44
C ALA A 100 -10.41 -5.69 2.50
N ASP A 101 -11.46 -6.41 2.17
CA ASP A 101 -12.05 -7.40 3.08
C ASP A 101 -11.14 -8.62 3.24
N ALA A 102 -10.43 -9.02 2.18
CA ALA A 102 -9.40 -10.06 2.27
C ALA A 102 -8.32 -9.68 3.27
N LEU A 103 -7.77 -8.45 3.19
CA LEU A 103 -6.78 -7.97 4.17
C LEU A 103 -7.35 -7.93 5.60
N ARG A 104 -8.57 -7.42 5.79
CA ARG A 104 -9.21 -7.31 7.12
C ARG A 104 -9.43 -8.67 7.77
N SER A 105 -9.72 -9.70 6.96
CA SER A 105 -10.00 -11.06 7.44
C SER A 105 -8.77 -11.85 7.86
N LEU A 106 -7.56 -11.44 7.42
CA LEU A 106 -6.33 -12.14 7.79
C LEU A 106 -6.05 -12.05 9.29
N SER A 107 -5.64 -13.16 9.87
CA SER A 107 -5.07 -13.22 11.22
C SER A 107 -3.60 -12.76 11.20
N TYR A 108 -3.05 -12.43 12.37
CA TYR A 108 -1.61 -12.18 12.47
C TYR A 108 -0.81 -13.44 12.15
N GLY A 109 0.20 -13.28 11.29
CA GLY A 109 1.02 -14.37 10.77
C GLY A 109 0.41 -15.11 9.57
N GLU A 110 -0.79 -14.76 9.16
CA GLU A 110 -1.46 -15.37 8.00
C GLU A 110 -1.04 -14.68 6.71
N ALA A 111 -0.68 -15.50 5.72
CA ALA A 111 -0.31 -15.05 4.39
C ALA A 111 -1.47 -15.19 3.41
N ALA A 112 -1.56 -14.25 2.47
CA ALA A 112 -2.49 -14.31 1.34
C ALA A 112 -1.90 -13.67 0.08
N ALA A 113 -2.44 -14.06 -1.07
CA ALA A 113 -2.26 -13.35 -2.32
C ALA A 113 -3.52 -12.56 -2.64
N VAL A 114 -3.40 -11.25 -2.83
CA VAL A 114 -4.55 -10.36 -3.06
C VAL A 114 -4.27 -9.44 -4.23
N GLN A 115 -5.12 -9.48 -5.25
CA GLN A 115 -5.10 -8.44 -6.28
C GLN A 115 -5.72 -7.18 -5.68
N ILE A 116 -4.91 -6.14 -5.48
CA ILE A 116 -5.37 -4.92 -4.82
C ILE A 116 -6.00 -3.90 -5.78
N ASN A 117 -5.59 -3.93 -7.04
CA ASN A 117 -6.13 -3.09 -8.12
C ASN A 117 -5.91 -3.75 -9.48
N SER A 118 -6.22 -3.04 -10.58
CA SER A 118 -6.10 -3.59 -11.95
C SER A 118 -4.66 -3.92 -12.38
N HIS A 119 -3.64 -3.44 -11.67
CA HIS A 119 -2.23 -3.48 -12.09
C HIS A 119 -1.33 -4.21 -11.11
N THR A 120 -1.81 -4.52 -9.90
CA THR A 120 -0.97 -4.98 -8.79
C THR A 120 -1.62 -6.13 -8.04
N LEU A 121 -0.85 -7.18 -7.86
CA LEU A 121 -1.10 -8.30 -6.98
C LEU A 121 -0.09 -8.24 -5.82
N LEU A 122 -0.53 -8.37 -4.59
CA LEU A 122 0.33 -8.51 -3.42
C LEU A 122 0.36 -9.95 -2.95
N LEU A 123 1.56 -10.47 -2.73
CA LEU A 123 1.80 -11.62 -1.88
C LEU A 123 2.22 -11.09 -0.52
N MET A 124 1.41 -11.27 0.52
CA MET A 124 1.59 -10.57 1.79
C MET A 124 1.35 -11.47 3.01
N VAL A 125 1.93 -11.07 4.14
CA VAL A 125 1.66 -11.61 5.47
C VAL A 125 1.20 -10.45 6.35
N ARG A 126 0.09 -10.63 7.08
CA ARG A 126 -0.33 -9.67 8.10
C ARG A 126 0.46 -9.93 9.37
N VAL A 127 1.12 -8.90 9.92
CA VAL A 127 1.91 -8.99 11.14
C VAL A 127 1.30 -8.14 12.26
N ASP A 128 1.62 -8.47 13.52
CA ASP A 128 1.20 -7.64 14.65
C ASP A 128 2.03 -6.34 14.64
N PRO A 129 1.41 -5.15 14.52
CA PRO A 129 2.13 -3.88 14.54
C PRO A 129 3.02 -3.71 15.77
N LEU A 130 2.62 -4.25 16.92
CA LEU A 130 3.41 -4.16 18.16
C LEU A 130 4.62 -5.08 18.20
N SER A 131 4.73 -6.03 17.28
CA SER A 131 5.94 -6.84 17.11
C SER A 131 7.01 -6.17 16.23
N VAL A 132 6.63 -5.13 15.49
CA VAL A 132 7.51 -4.35 14.59
C VAL A 132 7.88 -3.01 15.22
N SER A 133 6.91 -2.33 15.83
CA SER A 133 7.05 -0.98 16.38
C SER A 133 6.55 -0.90 17.82
N SER A 134 7.11 0.00 18.62
CA SER A 134 6.58 0.27 19.96
C SER A 134 5.28 1.07 19.89
N LEU A 135 4.46 0.97 20.93
CA LEU A 135 3.22 1.77 21.04
C LEU A 135 3.50 3.27 21.00
N ASP A 136 4.64 3.72 21.53
CA ASP A 136 5.02 5.14 21.52
C ASP A 136 5.34 5.63 20.11
N ASP A 137 5.99 4.79 19.27
CA ASP A 137 6.27 5.11 17.87
C ASP A 137 4.98 5.21 17.05
N LEU A 138 4.01 4.33 17.31
CA LEU A 138 2.73 4.30 16.62
C LEU A 138 1.75 5.38 17.10
N ARG A 139 1.98 5.97 18.28
CA ARG A 139 1.03 6.88 18.95
C ARG A 139 0.57 8.03 18.07
N SER A 140 1.49 8.69 17.39
CA SER A 140 1.17 9.85 16.53
C SER A 140 0.28 9.45 15.36
N GLN A 141 0.55 8.29 14.77
CA GLN A 141 -0.21 7.77 13.64
C GLN A 141 -1.59 7.27 14.07
N ILE A 142 -1.68 6.59 15.22
CA ILE A 142 -2.96 6.18 15.81
C ILE A 142 -3.85 7.39 16.11
N LEU A 143 -3.28 8.45 16.72
CA LEU A 143 -4.01 9.67 17.01
C LEU A 143 -4.47 10.39 15.74
N SER A 144 -3.64 10.41 14.71
CA SER A 144 -4.00 10.98 13.40
C SER A 144 -5.14 10.21 12.74
N ASP A 145 -5.08 8.87 12.74
CA ASP A 145 -6.12 8.01 12.17
C ASP A 145 -7.47 8.16 12.91
N MET A 146 -7.41 8.26 14.24
CA MET A 146 -8.62 8.38 15.09
C MET A 146 -9.24 9.79 15.09
N LYS A 147 -8.42 10.83 14.99
CA LYS A 147 -8.83 12.23 15.25
C LYS A 147 -8.55 13.20 14.11
N GLY A 148 -7.84 12.76 13.06
CA GLY A 148 -7.51 13.61 11.92
C GLY A 148 -8.75 14.24 11.28
N GLY A 149 -9.78 13.43 11.00
CA GLY A 149 -11.03 13.92 10.44
C GLY A 149 -11.78 14.91 11.35
N GLU A 150 -11.82 14.64 12.65
CA GLU A 150 -12.44 15.57 13.62
C GLU A 150 -11.69 16.91 13.71
N LEU A 151 -10.37 16.88 13.59
CA LEU A 151 -9.54 18.08 13.56
C LEU A 151 -9.75 18.89 12.28
N ASP A 152 -9.79 18.22 11.12
CA ASP A 152 -10.03 18.87 9.84
C ASP A 152 -11.41 19.52 9.78
N ASP A 153 -12.45 18.84 10.28
CA ASP A 153 -13.80 19.39 10.41
C ASP A 153 -13.85 20.60 11.34
N ALA A 154 -13.16 20.56 12.49
CA ALA A 154 -13.08 21.67 13.42
C ALA A 154 -12.32 22.86 12.84
N LEU A 155 -11.23 22.61 12.09
CA LEU A 155 -10.47 23.66 11.40
C LEU A 155 -11.30 24.29 10.28
N ALA A 156 -12.04 23.48 9.50
CA ALA A 156 -12.91 23.97 8.45
C ALA A 156 -14.07 24.82 9.02
N ALA A 157 -14.69 24.37 10.12
CA ALA A 157 -15.75 25.11 10.81
C ALA A 157 -15.22 26.42 11.38
N GLY A 158 -14.08 26.39 12.10
CA GLY A 158 -13.44 27.59 12.63
C GLY A 158 -12.98 28.57 11.54
N GLY A 159 -12.48 28.04 10.42
CA GLY A 159 -12.10 28.85 9.25
C GLY A 159 -13.30 29.53 8.58
N ALA A 160 -14.47 28.87 8.56
CA ALA A 160 -15.70 29.44 8.01
C ALA A 160 -16.27 30.56 8.90
N GLU A 161 -16.01 30.53 10.20
CA GLU A 161 -16.42 31.57 11.13
C GLU A 161 -15.51 32.79 11.12
N LEU A 162 -14.27 32.66 10.62
CA LEU A 162 -13.37 33.78 10.45
C LEU A 162 -13.89 34.72 9.37
N ALA A 163 -14.17 35.95 9.70
CA ALA A 163 -14.52 36.98 8.73
C ALA A 163 -13.35 37.21 7.78
N HIS A 164 -13.44 36.69 6.57
CA HIS A 164 -12.48 36.93 5.51
C HIS A 164 -12.78 38.28 4.84
N ASP A 165 -12.47 39.40 5.54
CA ASP A 165 -12.42 40.69 4.88
C ASP A 165 -11.18 40.75 3.98
N LEU A 166 -11.25 40.01 2.88
CA LEU A 166 -10.31 40.18 1.78
C LEU A 166 -10.58 41.56 1.19
N ASP A 167 -9.71 42.55 1.50
CA ASP A 167 -9.77 43.86 0.85
C ASP A 167 -9.60 43.68 -0.65
N SER A 168 -10.73 43.64 -1.34
CA SER A 168 -10.82 43.48 -2.81
C SER A 168 -10.01 44.60 -3.51
N SER A 169 -9.85 45.75 -2.86
CA SER A 169 -9.05 46.86 -3.37
C SER A 169 -7.56 46.56 -3.28
N ALA A 170 -7.10 45.85 -2.24
CA ALA A 170 -5.72 45.41 -2.09
C ALA A 170 -5.37 44.31 -3.10
N ILE A 171 -6.28 43.35 -3.29
CA ILE A 171 -6.11 42.27 -4.28
C ILE A 171 -6.01 42.84 -5.71
N ASN A 172 -6.88 43.79 -6.05
CA ASN A 172 -6.87 44.43 -7.37
C ASN A 172 -5.63 45.32 -7.64
N ARG A 173 -4.93 45.75 -6.57
CA ARG A 173 -3.66 46.47 -6.69
C ARG A 173 -2.44 45.62 -6.93
N LEU A 174 -2.56 44.27 -6.72
CA LEU A 174 -1.51 43.30 -6.98
C LEU A 174 -1.83 42.55 -8.30
N PRO A 175 -1.45 43.12 -9.46
CA PRO A 175 -1.67 42.41 -10.71
C PRO A 175 -0.88 41.11 -10.71
N ALA A 176 -1.51 40.02 -11.14
CA ALA A 176 -0.96 38.66 -11.16
C ALA A 176 0.45 38.57 -11.81
N LYS A 177 0.78 39.51 -12.68
CA LYS A 177 2.11 39.66 -13.30
C LYS A 177 3.24 40.05 -12.34
N LYS A 178 2.92 40.45 -11.09
CA LYS A 178 3.91 40.80 -10.06
C LYS A 178 4.12 39.68 -9.03
N ILE A 179 3.39 38.59 -9.14
CA ILE A 179 3.62 37.40 -8.31
C ILE A 179 4.78 36.63 -8.92
N VAL A 180 5.99 36.88 -8.43
CA VAL A 180 7.18 36.10 -8.82
C VAL A 180 7.15 34.84 -7.97
N ASN A 181 6.95 33.68 -8.62
CA ASN A 181 7.07 32.39 -7.96
C ASN A 181 8.57 32.12 -7.71
N ASN A 182 8.98 32.24 -6.44
CA ASN A 182 10.39 32.03 -6.00
C ASN A 182 10.80 30.53 -6.00
N SER A 183 9.96 29.61 -6.46
CA SER A 183 10.29 28.18 -6.54
C SER A 183 11.14 27.78 -7.75
N ALA A 184 11.60 28.71 -8.58
CA ALA A 184 12.35 28.42 -9.81
C ALA A 184 13.88 28.50 -9.68
N ASN A 185 14.44 28.58 -8.47
CA ASN A 185 15.89 28.55 -8.26
C ASN A 185 16.24 27.69 -7.02
N SER A 186 16.32 26.40 -7.25
CA SER A 186 17.12 25.45 -6.45
C SER A 186 17.61 24.35 -7.36
#